data_63ece6e44f0a85b8a41b4d0d339ffb96
#
_entry.id   63ece6e44f0a85b8a41b4d0d339ffb96
#
_cell.length_a   1.000
_cell.length_b   1.000
_cell.length_c   1.000
_cell.angle_alpha   90.00
_cell.angle_beta   90.00
_cell.angle_gamma   90.00
#
_symmetry.space_group_name_H-M   'P 1'
#
loop_
_entity.id
_entity.type
_entity.pdbx_description
1 polymer ?
#
loop_
_entity_poly.entity_id
_entity_poly.type
_entity_poly.pdbx_seq_one_letter_code
_entity_poly.pdbx_strand_id
1 'polypeptide(L)'
;EEWSIRLGVNIEHSSSLNIDEVFEKKGFVTASFENLINWARSGSLWPMTFGLACCGVEMMHSYMSRYDLDRLGVIPRGSPRQSDVMIVAGTLTNKMASALRKVYDQMPEPRWVISMGSCANGGGYYHYSYSVVRGCDRIVPVDIYVPGCPPTAEALLYGIMQLQDKIKKKRKIYRSVSYTHLRA
;
A
#
# COMPACT_ATOMS: atom_id res chain seq x y z
N GLU A 1 -14.36 -17.86 -2.69
CA GLU A 1 -14.45 -19.30 -2.41
C GLU A 1 -14.96 -20.12 -3.62
N GLU A 2 -16.01 -19.70 -4.29
CA GLU A 2 -16.56 -20.41 -5.48
C GLU A 2 -15.58 -20.52 -6.66
N TRP A 3 -14.67 -19.56 -6.82
CA TRP A 3 -13.68 -19.59 -7.90
C TRP A 3 -12.49 -20.51 -7.63
N SER A 4 -12.15 -20.72 -6.36
CA SER A 4 -11.11 -21.68 -5.98
C SER A 4 -11.55 -23.11 -6.28
N ILE A 5 -12.84 -23.38 -6.10
CA ILE A 5 -13.46 -24.68 -6.39
C ILE A 5 -13.52 -24.97 -7.89
N ARG A 6 -13.86 -23.97 -8.73
CA ARG A 6 -13.89 -24.13 -10.20
C ARG A 6 -12.51 -24.30 -10.83
N LEU A 7 -11.46 -23.77 -10.20
CA LEU A 7 -10.10 -23.90 -10.70
C LEU A 7 -9.35 -25.10 -10.10
N GLY A 8 -9.94 -25.77 -9.10
CA GLY A 8 -9.32 -26.92 -8.42
C GLY A 8 -7.97 -26.58 -7.76
N VAL A 9 -7.71 -25.31 -7.54
CA VAL A 9 -6.48 -24.81 -6.89
C VAL A 9 -6.86 -24.41 -5.48
N ASN A 10 -6.52 -25.23 -4.53
CA ASN A 10 -6.61 -24.90 -3.11
C ASN A 10 -5.51 -23.86 -2.81
N ILE A 11 -5.90 -22.60 -2.65
CA ILE A 11 -4.96 -21.47 -2.44
C ILE A 11 -4.85 -21.17 -0.93
N GLU A 12 -5.10 -22.14 -0.10
CA GLU A 12 -4.72 -22.06 1.30
C GLU A 12 -3.23 -22.44 1.42
N HIS A 13 -2.44 -21.46 1.83
CA HIS A 13 -1.06 -21.63 2.31
C HIS A 13 0.05 -22.07 1.33
N SER A 14 0.16 -21.55 0.13
CA SER A 14 1.48 -21.61 -0.48
C SER A 14 1.99 -20.23 -0.85
N SER A 15 3.03 -19.80 -0.19
CA SER A 15 3.87 -18.67 -0.56
C SER A 15 4.68 -18.94 -1.85
N SER A 16 4.56 -20.12 -2.42
CA SER A 16 5.09 -20.51 -3.72
C SER A 16 3.98 -21.23 -4.50
N LEU A 17 3.41 -20.55 -5.48
CA LEU A 17 2.61 -21.23 -6.50
C LEU A 17 3.55 -22.20 -7.22
N ASN A 18 3.29 -23.47 -7.05
CA ASN A 18 3.93 -24.51 -7.84
C ASN A 18 3.35 -24.39 -9.26
N ILE A 19 4.05 -23.65 -10.12
CA ILE A 19 3.64 -23.39 -11.50
C ILE A 19 3.39 -24.71 -12.24
N ASP A 20 4.17 -25.74 -11.92
CA ASP A 20 4.08 -27.08 -12.52
C ASP A 20 2.76 -27.78 -12.18
N GLU A 21 2.24 -27.66 -10.95
CA GLU A 21 0.92 -28.22 -10.59
C GLU A 21 -0.24 -27.52 -11.32
N VAL A 22 -0.11 -26.23 -11.61
CA VAL A 22 -1.14 -25.48 -12.36
C VAL A 22 -1.11 -25.89 -13.83
N PHE A 23 0.07 -26.17 -14.40
CA PHE A 23 0.23 -26.65 -15.76
C PHE A 23 -0.30 -28.07 -15.94
N GLU A 24 -0.02 -28.99 -15.00
CA GLU A 24 -0.50 -30.37 -15.08
C GLU A 24 -2.02 -30.49 -14.95
N LYS A 25 -2.67 -29.68 -14.08
CA LYS A 25 -4.10 -29.84 -13.81
C LYS A 25 -5.03 -29.21 -14.85
N LYS A 26 -4.64 -28.19 -15.61
CA LYS A 26 -5.59 -27.47 -16.49
C LYS A 26 -5.07 -27.00 -17.85
N GLY A 27 -3.81 -27.11 -18.17
CA GLY A 27 -3.27 -26.66 -19.47
C GLY A 27 -3.51 -25.19 -19.82
N PHE A 28 -3.90 -24.31 -18.85
CA PHE A 28 -4.26 -22.92 -19.09
C PHE A 28 -3.67 -21.94 -18.09
N VAL A 29 -3.07 -20.86 -18.58
CA VAL A 29 -2.16 -19.94 -17.89
C VAL A 29 -2.85 -18.73 -17.27
N THR A 30 -4.17 -18.58 -17.29
CA THR A 30 -4.86 -17.36 -16.86
C THR A 30 -4.74 -17.07 -15.37
N ALA A 31 -4.84 -18.08 -14.50
CA ALA A 31 -4.64 -17.88 -13.05
C ALA A 31 -3.19 -17.53 -12.71
N SER A 32 -2.24 -18.02 -13.49
CA SER A 32 -0.82 -17.72 -13.36
C SER A 32 -0.49 -16.30 -13.77
N PHE A 33 -1.21 -15.71 -14.74
CA PHE A 33 -0.96 -14.35 -15.21
C PHE A 33 -1.27 -13.30 -14.17
N GLU A 34 -2.39 -13.39 -13.46
CA GLU A 34 -2.72 -12.45 -12.36
C GLU A 34 -1.71 -12.56 -11.21
N ASN A 35 -1.29 -13.76 -10.89
CA ASN A 35 -0.29 -13.98 -9.86
C ASN A 35 1.08 -13.45 -10.27
N LEU A 36 1.45 -13.59 -11.53
CA LEU A 36 2.68 -13.01 -12.09
C LEU A 36 2.66 -11.47 -12.01
N ILE A 37 1.53 -10.85 -12.37
CA ILE A 37 1.37 -9.39 -12.25
C ILE A 37 1.46 -8.94 -10.77
N ASN A 38 0.80 -9.65 -9.86
CA ASN A 38 0.85 -9.31 -8.44
C ASN A 38 2.23 -9.54 -7.84
N TRP A 39 2.94 -10.57 -8.28
CA TRP A 39 4.34 -10.79 -7.91
C TRP A 39 5.23 -9.64 -8.41
N ALA A 40 5.12 -9.25 -9.67
CA ALA A 40 5.87 -8.14 -10.23
C ALA A 40 5.58 -6.81 -9.50
N ARG A 41 4.30 -6.52 -9.22
CA ARG A 41 3.90 -5.32 -8.47
C ARG A 41 4.42 -5.33 -7.03
N SER A 42 4.39 -6.48 -6.37
CA SER A 42 4.90 -6.59 -4.99
C SER A 42 6.42 -6.40 -4.90
N GLY A 43 7.15 -6.78 -5.94
CA GLY A 43 8.62 -6.64 -6.01
C GLY A 43 9.09 -5.25 -6.46
N SER A 44 8.20 -4.37 -6.94
CA SER A 44 8.54 -3.03 -7.41
C SER A 44 7.49 -2.05 -6.93
N LEU A 45 7.65 -1.57 -5.70
CA LEU A 45 6.79 -0.57 -5.07
C LEU A 45 7.51 0.78 -5.07
N TRP A 46 6.92 1.76 -5.74
CA TRP A 46 7.48 3.11 -5.82
C TRP A 46 6.66 4.07 -4.95
N PRO A 47 7.11 4.36 -3.73
CA PRO A 47 6.38 5.20 -2.83
C PRO A 47 6.53 6.68 -3.16
N MET A 48 5.41 7.39 -3.09
CA MET A 48 5.36 8.83 -2.91
C MET A 48 5.59 9.13 -1.43
N THR A 49 6.71 9.78 -1.13
CA THR A 49 7.09 10.12 0.24
C THR A 49 6.41 11.41 0.67
N PHE A 50 5.32 11.29 1.42
CA PHE A 50 4.60 12.44 1.95
C PHE A 50 5.03 12.70 3.40
N GLY A 51 6.25 13.23 3.54
CA GLY A 51 6.86 13.56 4.83
C GLY A 51 6.38 14.90 5.37
N LEU A 52 5.61 14.88 6.46
CA LEU A 52 5.00 16.08 7.04
C LEU A 52 5.66 16.52 8.35
N ALA A 53 6.28 15.60 9.08
CA ALA A 53 6.87 15.86 10.40
C ALA A 53 7.99 14.84 10.72
N CYS A 54 8.20 14.54 12.00
CA CYS A 54 9.28 13.67 12.49
C CYS A 54 9.23 12.25 11.90
N CYS A 55 8.04 11.70 11.60
CA CYS A 55 7.95 10.42 10.90
C CYS A 55 8.60 10.46 9.51
N GLY A 56 8.60 11.61 8.85
CA GLY A 56 9.30 11.80 7.58
C GLY A 56 10.82 11.60 7.70
N VAL A 57 11.42 11.98 8.82
CA VAL A 57 12.86 11.78 9.08
C VAL A 57 13.15 10.29 9.28
N GLU A 58 12.33 9.58 10.02
CA GLU A 58 12.49 8.13 10.21
C GLU A 58 12.24 7.36 8.90
N MET A 59 11.30 7.84 8.08
CA MET A 59 11.10 7.32 6.73
C MET A 59 12.35 7.52 5.87
N MET A 60 13.01 8.68 5.91
CA MET A 60 14.29 8.89 5.22
C MET A 60 15.38 7.96 5.74
N HIS A 61 15.42 7.70 7.05
CA HIS A 61 16.36 6.76 7.65
C HIS A 61 16.22 5.34 7.08
N SER A 62 14.99 4.92 6.78
CA SER A 62 14.74 3.60 6.19
C SER A 62 15.30 3.43 4.77
N TYR A 63 15.53 4.53 4.05
CA TYR A 63 16.17 4.50 2.71
C TYR A 63 17.69 4.60 2.77
N MET A 64 18.26 4.92 3.93
CA MET A 64 19.70 5.02 4.10
C MET A 64 20.38 3.64 4.15
N SER A 65 21.69 3.64 4.07
CA SER A 65 22.55 2.45 3.91
C SER A 65 22.31 1.33 4.93
N ARG A 66 21.85 1.67 6.15
CA ARG A 66 21.62 0.67 7.19
C ARG A 66 20.47 -0.28 6.87
N TYR A 67 19.40 0.24 6.30
CA TYR A 67 18.17 -0.53 6.00
C TYR A 67 17.98 -0.81 4.52
N ASP A 68 18.36 0.15 3.70
CA ASP A 68 18.43 0.05 2.24
C ASP A 68 17.14 -0.55 1.62
N LEU A 69 16.06 0.20 1.67
CA LEU A 69 14.78 -0.21 1.07
C LEU A 69 14.87 -0.46 -0.44
N ASP A 70 15.85 0.13 -1.09
CA ASP A 70 16.09 -0.04 -2.53
C ASP A 70 16.32 -1.51 -2.91
N ARG A 71 17.03 -2.28 -2.07
CA ARG A 71 17.23 -3.74 -2.24
C ARG A 71 15.92 -4.53 -2.28
N LEU A 72 14.84 -3.98 -1.71
CA LEU A 72 13.51 -4.58 -1.73
C LEU A 72 12.66 -4.10 -2.91
N GLY A 73 13.24 -3.33 -3.81
CA GLY A 73 12.54 -2.73 -4.95
C GLY A 73 11.65 -1.53 -4.58
N VAL A 74 11.90 -0.92 -3.41
CA VAL A 74 11.12 0.22 -2.90
C VAL A 74 11.91 1.50 -3.13
N ILE A 75 11.63 2.19 -4.23
CA ILE A 75 12.36 3.38 -4.67
C ILE A 75 11.47 4.61 -4.54
N PRO A 76 11.85 5.64 -3.75
CA PRO A 76 11.04 6.84 -3.56
C PRO A 76 10.95 7.65 -4.85
N ARG A 77 9.76 8.19 -5.12
CA ARG A 77 9.49 9.06 -6.26
C ARG A 77 8.95 10.41 -5.79
N GLY A 78 9.40 11.48 -6.45
CA GLY A 78 8.94 12.83 -6.16
C GLY A 78 7.62 13.21 -6.82
N SER A 79 7.16 12.43 -7.82
CA SER A 79 5.92 12.70 -8.53
C SER A 79 4.85 11.65 -8.20
N PRO A 80 3.62 12.07 -7.86
CA PRO A 80 2.53 11.12 -7.60
C PRO A 80 2.15 10.32 -8.85
N ARG A 81 2.36 10.85 -10.03
CA ARG A 81 2.07 10.17 -11.30
C ARG A 81 3.01 9.00 -11.59
N GLN A 82 4.14 8.94 -10.92
CA GLN A 82 5.15 7.88 -11.05
C GLN A 82 5.18 6.97 -9.81
N SER A 83 4.21 7.08 -8.92
CA SER A 83 4.20 6.38 -7.64
C SER A 83 3.00 5.46 -7.54
N ASP A 84 3.22 4.30 -6.91
CA ASP A 84 2.19 3.27 -6.69
C ASP A 84 1.68 3.28 -5.24
N VAL A 85 2.52 3.70 -4.31
CA VAL A 85 2.24 3.74 -2.87
C VAL A 85 2.38 5.15 -2.35
N MET A 86 1.49 5.59 -1.47
CA MET A 86 1.65 6.83 -0.72
C MET A 86 1.99 6.50 0.73
N ILE A 87 3.10 7.05 1.25
CA ILE A 87 3.43 6.97 2.67
C ILE A 87 3.14 8.32 3.31
N VAL A 88 2.09 8.37 4.13
CA VAL A 88 1.75 9.56 4.90
C VAL A 88 2.50 9.51 6.22
N ALA A 89 3.58 10.29 6.30
CA ALA A 89 4.52 10.25 7.43
C ALA A 89 4.52 11.56 8.21
N GLY A 90 3.64 11.66 9.17
CA GLY A 90 3.58 12.82 10.08
C GLY A 90 2.18 13.35 10.32
N THR A 91 2.12 14.51 10.97
CA THR A 91 0.87 15.15 11.37
C THR A 91 0.19 15.80 10.17
N LEU A 92 -1.03 15.38 9.90
CA LEU A 92 -1.86 15.96 8.85
C LEU A 92 -2.66 17.14 9.41
N THR A 93 -2.41 18.33 8.90
CA THR A 93 -3.19 19.52 9.27
C THR A 93 -4.38 19.73 8.34
N ASN A 94 -5.40 20.46 8.81
CA ASN A 94 -6.58 20.80 8.01
C ASN A 94 -6.19 21.52 6.70
N LYS A 95 -5.19 22.41 6.75
CA LYS A 95 -4.69 23.12 5.55
C LYS A 95 -4.03 22.18 4.55
N MET A 96 -3.35 21.12 5.04
CA MET A 96 -2.65 20.17 4.18
C MET A 96 -3.56 19.03 3.66
N ALA A 97 -4.71 18.84 4.28
CA ALA A 97 -5.65 17.78 3.92
C ALA A 97 -6.09 17.83 2.44
N SER A 98 -6.37 19.03 1.93
CA SER A 98 -6.74 19.24 0.53
C SER A 98 -5.60 18.91 -0.43
N ALA A 99 -4.35 19.23 -0.06
CA ALA A 99 -3.17 18.89 -0.84
C ALA A 99 -2.93 17.38 -0.85
N LEU A 100 -3.07 16.71 0.31
CA LEU A 100 -2.98 15.25 0.40
C LEU A 100 -3.97 14.57 -0.54
N ARG A 101 -5.22 15.01 -0.52
CA ARG A 101 -6.26 14.47 -1.40
C ARG A 101 -5.94 14.66 -2.88
N LYS A 102 -5.48 15.85 -3.26
CA LYS A 102 -5.07 16.13 -4.65
C LYS A 102 -3.92 15.23 -5.11
N VAL A 103 -2.92 15.04 -4.27
CA VAL A 103 -1.78 14.16 -4.57
C VAL A 103 -2.24 12.72 -4.73
N TYR A 104 -3.13 12.24 -3.84
CA TYR A 104 -3.70 10.91 -3.94
C TYR A 104 -4.49 10.70 -5.24
N ASP A 105 -5.31 11.67 -5.64
CA ASP A 105 -6.10 11.59 -6.87
C ASP A 105 -5.24 11.61 -8.14
N GLN A 106 -4.03 12.17 -8.07
CA GLN A 106 -3.07 12.18 -9.17
C GLN A 106 -2.28 10.86 -9.32
N MET A 107 -2.35 9.98 -8.33
CA MET A 107 -1.69 8.68 -8.41
C MET A 107 -2.46 7.74 -9.36
N PRO A 108 -1.76 7.02 -10.25
CA PRO A 108 -2.40 6.03 -11.12
C PRO A 108 -2.91 4.83 -10.30
N GLU A 109 -3.90 4.14 -10.82
CA GLU A 109 -4.34 2.85 -10.27
C GLU A 109 -3.51 1.70 -10.87
N PRO A 110 -3.17 0.68 -10.08
CA PRO A 110 -3.49 0.45 -8.67
C PRO A 110 -2.62 1.27 -7.72
N ARG A 111 -3.21 1.79 -6.64
CA ARG A 111 -2.56 2.63 -5.65
C ARG A 111 -2.87 2.16 -4.23
N TRP A 112 -1.92 2.34 -3.33
CA TRP A 112 -2.01 1.93 -1.92
C TRP A 112 -1.55 3.05 -1.01
N VAL A 113 -2.04 3.06 0.22
CA VAL A 113 -1.70 4.08 1.21
C VAL A 113 -1.21 3.41 2.49
N ILE A 114 -0.04 3.83 2.96
CA ILE A 114 0.51 3.49 4.27
C ILE A 114 0.41 4.71 5.17
N SER A 115 -0.28 4.57 6.30
CA SER A 115 -0.32 5.57 7.36
C SER A 115 0.78 5.29 8.36
N MET A 116 1.77 6.18 8.44
CA MET A 116 2.94 6.03 9.30
C MET A 116 2.88 6.93 10.52
N GLY A 117 2.87 6.32 11.67
CA GLY A 117 2.93 6.98 12.97
C GLY A 117 1.58 7.40 13.53
N SER A 118 1.55 7.63 14.83
CA SER A 118 0.32 7.92 15.59
C SER A 118 -0.41 9.17 15.09
N CYS A 119 0.32 10.18 14.62
CA CYS A 119 -0.29 11.41 14.10
C CYS A 119 -1.10 11.15 12.83
N ALA A 120 -0.55 10.40 11.87
CA ALA A 120 -1.26 10.02 10.65
C ALA A 120 -2.39 9.03 10.93
N ASN A 121 -2.21 8.12 11.88
CA ASN A 121 -3.18 7.08 12.21
C ASN A 121 -4.45 7.64 12.88
N GLY A 122 -4.31 8.62 13.79
CA GLY A 122 -5.46 9.12 14.55
C GLY A 122 -5.27 10.48 15.20
N GLY A 123 -4.29 11.26 14.75
CA GLY A 123 -3.96 12.56 15.35
C GLY A 123 -2.87 12.47 16.42
N GLY A 124 -2.67 11.33 17.07
CA GLY A 124 -1.61 11.07 18.04
C GLY A 124 -1.59 12.07 19.19
N TYR A 125 -0.41 12.62 19.48
CA TYR A 125 -0.24 13.62 20.51
C TYR A 125 -1.08 14.90 20.29
N TYR A 126 -1.37 15.22 19.02
CA TYR A 126 -2.12 16.43 18.63
C TYR A 126 -3.60 16.15 18.34
N HIS A 127 -4.15 15.04 18.85
CA HIS A 127 -5.53 14.63 18.58
C HIS A 127 -6.58 15.70 18.88
N TYR A 128 -6.39 16.44 19.97
CA TYR A 128 -7.31 17.50 20.39
C TYR A 128 -6.99 18.88 19.84
N SER A 129 -5.97 18.99 18.98
CA SER A 129 -5.65 20.27 18.35
C SER A 129 -6.73 20.69 17.35
N TYR A 130 -7.05 21.97 17.32
CA TYR A 130 -8.03 22.54 16.38
C TYR A 130 -7.57 22.50 14.92
N SER A 131 -6.27 22.40 14.67
CA SER A 131 -5.67 22.48 13.34
C SER A 131 -5.36 21.11 12.70
N VAL A 132 -5.50 20.03 13.44
CA VAL A 132 -5.06 18.69 13.04
C VAL A 132 -6.24 17.80 12.64
N VAL A 133 -6.08 17.07 11.54
CA VAL A 133 -7.01 16.04 11.11
C VAL A 133 -6.73 14.77 11.92
N ARG A 134 -7.77 14.25 12.54
CA ARG A 134 -7.71 13.05 13.42
C ARG A 134 -7.69 11.76 12.60
N GLY A 135 -6.56 11.51 11.94
CA GLY A 135 -6.36 10.37 11.06
C GLY A 135 -6.44 10.73 9.58
N CYS A 136 -5.47 10.26 8.79
CA CYS A 136 -5.46 10.48 7.34
C CYS A 136 -6.51 9.63 6.62
N ASP A 137 -7.05 8.59 7.26
CA ASP A 137 -8.13 7.74 6.77
C ASP A 137 -9.45 8.48 6.53
N ARG A 138 -9.61 9.66 7.14
CA ARG A 138 -10.73 10.57 6.86
C ARG A 138 -10.66 11.23 5.49
N ILE A 139 -9.49 11.27 4.89
CA ILE A 139 -9.23 11.95 3.62
C ILE A 139 -8.96 10.95 2.50
N VAL A 140 -8.16 9.92 2.76
CA VAL A 140 -7.75 8.89 1.80
C VAL A 140 -7.93 7.49 2.40
N PRO A 141 -8.27 6.47 1.60
CA PRO A 141 -8.36 5.11 2.12
C PRO A 141 -6.97 4.60 2.50
N VAL A 142 -6.84 4.02 3.69
CA VAL A 142 -5.57 3.50 4.22
C VAL A 142 -5.56 1.98 4.11
N ASP A 143 -4.48 1.42 3.60
CA ASP A 143 -4.28 -0.02 3.46
C ASP A 143 -3.55 -0.63 4.64
N ILE A 144 -2.53 0.04 5.15
CA ILE A 144 -1.67 -0.41 6.25
C ILE A 144 -1.45 0.74 7.23
N TYR A 145 -1.54 0.43 8.52
CA TYR A 145 -1.22 1.34 9.62
C TYR A 145 0.07 0.89 10.30
N VAL A 146 1.02 1.81 10.46
CA VAL A 146 2.26 1.58 11.18
C VAL A 146 2.23 2.39 12.48
N PRO A 147 2.12 1.76 13.65
CA PRO A 147 2.07 2.44 14.94
C PRO A 147 3.46 2.91 15.38
N GLY A 148 3.51 3.98 16.16
CA GLY A 148 4.70 4.54 16.78
C GLY A 148 4.72 6.06 16.77
N CYS A 149 5.65 6.66 17.52
CA CYS A 149 5.80 8.13 17.56
C CYS A 149 7.26 8.55 17.79
N PRO A 150 8.07 8.57 16.75
CA PRO A 150 7.90 7.92 15.44
C PRO A 150 8.03 6.40 15.51
N PRO A 151 7.47 5.65 14.56
CA PRO A 151 7.79 4.23 14.43
C PRO A 151 9.24 4.07 14.00
N THR A 152 9.88 2.99 14.42
CA THR A 152 11.24 2.66 13.99
C THR A 152 11.27 2.32 12.50
N ALA A 153 12.46 2.43 11.88
CA ALA A 153 12.64 2.07 10.47
C ALA A 153 12.24 0.61 10.21
N GLU A 154 12.52 -0.29 11.17
CA GLU A 154 12.11 -1.70 11.09
C GLU A 154 10.60 -1.87 11.11
N ALA A 155 9.88 -1.06 11.88
CA ALA A 155 8.42 -1.09 11.91
C ALA A 155 7.82 -0.65 10.56
N LEU A 156 8.41 0.36 9.93
CA LEU A 156 8.02 0.77 8.57
C LEU A 156 8.33 -0.33 7.55
N LEU A 157 9.49 -0.95 7.64
CA LEU A 157 9.90 -2.07 6.79
C LEU A 157 8.90 -3.22 6.90
N TYR A 158 8.51 -3.58 8.12
CA TYR A 158 7.48 -4.58 8.36
C TYR A 158 6.13 -4.20 7.75
N GLY A 159 5.73 -2.92 7.87
CA GLY A 159 4.51 -2.40 7.24
C GLY A 159 4.54 -2.55 5.72
N ILE A 160 5.68 -2.28 5.08
CA ILE A 160 5.87 -2.48 3.63
C ILE A 160 5.77 -3.96 3.26
N MET A 161 6.38 -4.85 4.03
CA MET A 161 6.28 -6.30 3.81
C MET A 161 4.82 -6.78 3.92
N GLN A 162 4.07 -6.28 4.90
CA GLN A 162 2.64 -6.57 5.03
C GLN A 162 1.83 -6.07 3.82
N LEU A 163 2.20 -4.92 3.26
CA LEU A 163 1.58 -4.42 2.04
C LEU A 163 1.90 -5.34 0.84
N GLN A 164 3.15 -5.79 0.70
CA GLN A 164 3.55 -6.73 -0.34
C GLN A 164 2.73 -8.03 -0.26
N ASP A 165 2.52 -8.57 0.94
CA ASP A 165 1.70 -9.75 1.15
C ASP A 165 0.22 -9.51 0.83
N LYS A 166 -0.29 -8.32 1.18
CA LYS A 166 -1.65 -7.91 0.82
C LYS A 166 -1.83 -7.85 -0.70
N ILE A 167 -0.84 -7.34 -1.43
CA ILE A 167 -0.86 -7.27 -2.90
C ILE A 167 -0.84 -8.67 -3.52
N LYS A 168 0.03 -9.56 -3.02
CA LYS A 168 0.10 -10.96 -3.49
C LYS A 168 -1.21 -11.71 -3.28
N LYS A 169 -1.88 -11.46 -2.15
CA LYS A 169 -3.16 -12.11 -1.81
C LYS A 169 -4.37 -11.49 -2.52
N LYS A 170 -4.24 -10.26 -3.03
CA LYS A 170 -5.35 -9.56 -3.69
C LYS A 170 -5.61 -10.14 -5.06
N ARG A 171 -6.58 -11.06 -5.15
CA ARG A 171 -7.18 -11.42 -6.41
C ARG A 171 -7.93 -10.21 -6.96
N LYS A 172 -7.61 -9.76 -8.16
CA LYS A 172 -8.56 -8.98 -8.93
C LYS A 172 -9.69 -9.92 -9.34
N ILE A 173 -10.67 -10.07 -8.48
CA ILE A 173 -12.00 -10.33 -9.01
C ILE A 173 -12.23 -9.12 -9.90
N TYR A 174 -12.47 -9.32 -11.18
CA TYR A 174 -13.04 -8.32 -12.06
C TYR A 174 -14.36 -7.89 -11.42
N ARG A 175 -14.27 -6.99 -10.49
CA ARG A 175 -15.40 -6.23 -10.06
C ARG A 175 -15.62 -5.28 -11.23
N SER A 176 -16.52 -5.67 -12.12
CA SER A 176 -17.19 -4.68 -12.93
C SER A 176 -17.88 -3.76 -11.93
N VAL A 177 -17.15 -2.74 -11.49
CA VAL A 177 -17.73 -1.67 -10.71
C VAL A 177 -18.66 -0.98 -11.71
N SER A 178 -19.91 -1.31 -11.61
CA SER A 178 -20.95 -0.57 -12.24
C SER A 178 -20.86 0.87 -11.72
N TYR A 179 -20.23 1.74 -12.48
CA TYR A 179 -20.21 3.18 -12.23
C TYR A 179 -21.58 3.83 -12.38
N THR A 180 -22.62 3.02 -12.53
CA THR A 180 -24.00 3.47 -12.71
C THR A 180 -24.61 4.14 -11.48
N HIS A 181 -24.00 4.05 -10.29
CA HIS A 181 -24.51 4.65 -9.06
C HIS A 181 -23.88 5.99 -8.67
N LEU A 182 -22.97 6.53 -9.47
CA LEU A 182 -22.33 7.82 -9.19
C LEU A 182 -22.83 8.97 -10.08
N ARG A 183 -23.96 8.75 -10.79
CA ARG A 183 -24.70 9.79 -11.52
C ARG A 183 -26.12 9.88 -10.97
N ALA A 184 -26.27 10.42 -9.80
CA ALA A 184 -27.50 10.99 -9.32
C ALA A 184 -27.15 12.22 -8.47
#